data_27c004a38c29f9a2b5493583498f9bcc
#
_entry.id   27c004a38c29f9a2b5493583498f9bcc
#
_cell.length_a   1.000
_cell.length_b   1.000
_cell.length_c   1.000
_cell.angle_alpha   90.00
_cell.angle_beta   90.00
_cell.angle_gamma   90.00
#
_symmetry.space_group_name_H-M   'P 1'
#
loop_
_entity.id
_entity.type
_entity.pdbx_description
1 polymer ?
#
loop_
_entity_poly.entity_id
_entity_poly.type
_entity_poly.pdbx_seq_one_letter_code
_entity_poly.pdbx_strand_id
1 'polypeptide(L)' 'MIAEKSEMIFGVRAVIEAIQAGKEIDKILIKRDIQSDLSKELFAVLKGTLIPVQRVPVERINRITRKNHQGVVAYISS' A
#
# COMPACT_ATOMS: atom_id res chain seq x y z
N MET A 1 14.78 6.66 23.97
CA MET A 1 13.75 6.17 23.25
C MET A 1 13.80 6.50 21.79
N ILE A 2 13.60 5.59 20.99
CA ILE A 2 13.72 5.82 19.61
C ILE A 2 12.39 5.97 18.98
N ALA A 3 12.26 6.99 18.22
CA ALA A 3 11.04 7.17 17.51
C ALA A 3 10.94 6.11 16.46
N GLU A 4 9.82 5.47 16.42
CA GLU A 4 9.59 4.55 15.39
C GLU A 4 9.47 5.23 14.11
N LYS A 5 10.13 4.75 13.12
CA LYS A 5 9.98 5.29 11.80
C LYS A 5 9.14 4.38 11.00
N SER A 6 7.98 4.84 10.60
CA SER A 6 7.20 4.04 9.67
C SER A 6 7.79 4.21 8.31
N GLU A 7 7.97 3.12 7.62
CA GLU A 7 8.39 3.15 6.25
C GLU A 7 7.17 3.19 5.36
N MET A 8 7.28 3.90 4.27
CA MET A 8 6.21 3.97 3.30
C MET A 8 6.71 3.41 2.00
N ILE A 9 5.97 2.47 1.44
CA ILE A 9 6.28 1.99 0.09
C ILE A 9 5.11 2.29 -0.80
N PHE A 10 5.41 2.47 -2.07
CA PHE A 10 4.40 2.83 -3.04
C PHE A 10 4.62 2.06 -4.31
N GLY A 11 3.55 1.88 -5.06
CA GLY A 11 3.58 1.07 -6.27
C GLY A 11 3.03 -0.31 -6.01
N VAL A 12 2.31 -0.86 -6.97
CA VAL A 12 1.63 -2.12 -6.78
C VAL A 12 2.61 -3.25 -6.52
N ARG A 13 3.68 -3.32 -7.33
CA ARG A 13 4.62 -4.41 -7.21
C ARG A 13 5.36 -4.37 -5.88
N ALA A 14 5.79 -3.18 -5.45
CA ALA A 14 6.51 -3.07 -4.20
C ALA A 14 5.64 -3.49 -3.02
N VAL A 15 4.36 -3.12 -3.06
CA VAL A 15 3.44 -3.49 -1.99
C VAL A 15 3.20 -4.99 -1.99
N ILE A 16 3.02 -5.58 -3.17
CA ILE A 16 2.83 -7.03 -3.26
C ILE A 16 4.04 -7.76 -2.69
N GLU A 17 5.23 -7.31 -3.04
CA GLU A 17 6.44 -7.96 -2.55
C GLU A 17 6.56 -7.84 -1.04
N ALA A 18 6.18 -6.70 -0.49
CA ALA A 18 6.23 -6.54 0.96
C ALA A 18 5.28 -7.50 1.66
N ILE A 19 4.09 -7.67 1.11
CA ILE A 19 3.12 -8.60 1.69
C ILE A 19 3.66 -10.02 1.64
N GLN A 20 4.21 -10.40 0.50
CA GLN A 20 4.73 -11.75 0.33
C GLN A 20 5.97 -12.01 1.17
N ALA A 21 6.71 -10.97 1.49
CA ALA A 21 7.88 -11.10 2.36
C ALA A 21 7.51 -11.15 3.84
N GLY A 22 6.24 -11.03 4.16
CA GLY A 22 5.80 -11.10 5.55
C GLY A 22 6.05 -9.84 6.35
N LYS A 23 6.19 -8.71 5.70
CA LYS A 23 6.41 -7.47 6.43
C LYS A 23 5.14 -7.04 7.15
N GLU A 24 5.32 -6.37 8.26
CA GLU A 24 4.18 -5.87 9.01
C GLU A 24 3.70 -4.59 8.39
N ILE A 25 2.52 -4.63 7.81
CA ILE A 25 1.95 -3.48 7.13
C ILE A 25 0.82 -2.94 7.99
N ASP A 26 0.91 -1.64 8.33
CA ASP A 26 -0.11 -1.01 9.15
C ASP A 26 -1.39 -0.80 8.36
N LYS A 27 -1.28 -0.31 7.16
CA LYS A 27 -2.44 -0.10 6.31
C LYS A 27 -2.00 0.17 4.89
N ILE A 28 -2.93 0.02 3.98
CA ILE A 28 -2.70 0.27 2.57
C ILE A 28 -3.75 1.27 2.10
N LEU A 29 -3.31 2.29 1.38
CA LEU A 29 -4.21 3.22 0.72
C LEU A 29 -4.21 2.93 -0.77
N ILE A 30 -5.39 2.79 -1.33
CA ILE A 30 -5.55 2.47 -2.74
C ILE A 30 -6.45 3.53 -3.36
N LYS A 31 -6.05 4.05 -4.50
CA LYS A 31 -6.90 5.03 -5.14
C LYS A 31 -8.23 4.39 -5.54
N ARG A 32 -9.28 5.19 -5.46
CA ARG A 32 -10.64 4.68 -5.55
C ARG A 32 -10.90 3.97 -6.87
N ASP A 33 -10.36 4.50 -7.96
CA ASP A 33 -10.62 3.94 -9.28
C ASP A 33 -9.37 3.31 -9.88
N ILE A 34 -8.61 2.59 -9.07
CA ILE A 34 -7.43 1.90 -9.55
C ILE A 34 -7.82 0.88 -10.61
N GLN A 35 -6.94 0.71 -11.60
CA GLN A 35 -7.22 -0.23 -12.68
C GLN A 35 -7.26 -1.65 -12.14
N SER A 36 -8.22 -2.41 -12.63
CA SER A 36 -8.46 -3.73 -12.08
C SER A 36 -7.32 -4.69 -12.37
N ASP A 37 -6.64 -4.53 -13.49
CA ASP A 37 -5.52 -5.41 -13.81
C ASP A 37 -4.40 -5.31 -12.79
N LEU A 38 -4.09 -4.08 -12.37
CA LEU A 38 -3.04 -3.89 -11.39
C LEU A 38 -3.49 -4.30 -10.00
N SER A 39 -4.73 -4.00 -9.66
CA SER A 39 -5.20 -4.27 -8.31
C SER A 39 -5.57 -5.73 -8.10
N LYS A 40 -5.82 -6.47 -9.17
CA LYS A 40 -6.27 -7.84 -9.06
C LYS A 40 -5.26 -8.71 -8.32
N GLU A 41 -4.01 -8.61 -8.72
CA GLU A 41 -2.97 -9.39 -8.08
C GLU A 41 -2.76 -8.92 -6.64
N LEU A 42 -2.85 -7.60 -6.41
CA LEU A 42 -2.70 -7.07 -5.07
C LEU A 42 -3.81 -7.60 -4.16
N PHE A 43 -5.05 -7.57 -4.61
CA PHE A 43 -6.14 -8.08 -3.80
C PHE A 43 -6.03 -9.59 -3.59
N ALA A 44 -5.47 -10.30 -4.55
CA ALA A 44 -5.27 -11.73 -4.39
C ALA A 44 -4.31 -12.04 -3.25
N VAL A 45 -3.20 -11.29 -3.15
CA VAL A 45 -2.26 -11.52 -2.06
C VAL A 45 -2.77 -10.98 -0.73
N LEU A 46 -3.73 -10.05 -0.77
CA LEU A 46 -4.30 -9.54 0.47
C LEU A 46 -5.31 -10.50 1.09
N LYS A 47 -5.81 -11.43 0.30
CA LYS A 47 -6.74 -12.41 0.83
C LYS A 47 -6.06 -13.23 1.90
N GLY A 48 -6.75 -13.42 3.00
CA GLY A 48 -6.17 -14.17 4.10
C GLY A 48 -5.33 -13.33 5.03
N THR A 49 -5.11 -12.06 4.72
CA THR A 49 -4.42 -11.17 5.64
C THR A 49 -5.44 -10.28 6.32
N LEU A 50 -5.03 -9.67 7.44
CA LEU A 50 -5.88 -8.74 8.16
C LEU A 50 -5.43 -7.31 7.96
N ILE A 51 -4.73 -7.03 6.89
CA ILE A 51 -4.19 -5.70 6.64
C ILE A 51 -5.32 -4.76 6.26
N PRO A 52 -5.48 -3.63 6.97
CA PRO A 52 -6.52 -2.67 6.61
C PRO A 52 -6.25 -2.03 5.26
N VAL A 53 -7.28 -1.92 4.46
CA VAL A 53 -7.17 -1.30 3.14
C VAL A 53 -8.22 -0.21 3.07
N GLN A 54 -7.79 1.00 2.69
CA GLN A 54 -8.69 2.13 2.52
C GLN A 54 -8.67 2.59 1.09
N ARG A 55 -9.83 2.86 0.54
CA ARG A 55 -9.92 3.46 -0.79
C ARG A 55 -10.04 4.95 -0.64
N VAL A 56 -9.17 5.68 -1.32
CA VAL A 56 -9.09 7.13 -1.16
C VAL A 56 -8.99 7.78 -2.53
N PRO A 57 -9.32 9.06 -2.64
CA PRO A 57 -9.11 9.78 -3.90
C PRO A 57 -7.62 9.84 -4.20
N VAL A 58 -7.28 9.84 -5.49
CA VAL A 58 -5.88 9.88 -5.87
C VAL A 58 -5.18 11.14 -5.36
N GLU A 59 -5.92 12.22 -5.20
CA GLU A 59 -5.33 13.45 -4.67
C GLU A 59 -4.75 13.25 -3.29
N ARG A 60 -5.38 12.40 -2.50
CA ARG A 60 -4.86 12.13 -1.17
C ARG A 60 -3.52 11.42 -1.24
N ILE A 61 -3.38 10.47 -2.15
CA ILE A 61 -2.12 9.77 -2.33
C ILE A 61 -1.06 10.72 -2.88
N ASN A 62 -1.45 11.60 -3.80
CA ASN A 62 -0.51 12.56 -4.35
C ASN A 62 0.02 13.53 -3.32
N ARG A 63 -0.74 13.79 -2.26
CA ARG A 63 -0.26 14.61 -1.16
C ARG A 63 0.77 13.89 -0.31
N ILE A 64 0.67 12.56 -0.25
CA ILE A 64 1.57 11.77 0.55
C ILE A 64 2.90 11.58 -0.16
N THR A 65 2.86 11.32 -1.46
CA THR A 65 4.08 11.11 -2.21
C THR A 65 3.88 11.58 -3.63
N ARG A 66 4.96 12.11 -4.21
CA ARG A 66 4.96 12.50 -5.62
C ARG A 66 5.63 11.46 -6.50
N LYS A 67 6.09 10.38 -5.90
CA LYS A 67 6.71 9.33 -6.67
C LYS A 67 5.65 8.53 -7.42
N ASN A 68 6.12 7.69 -8.32
CA ASN A 68 5.20 6.90 -9.13
C ASN A 68 4.58 5.83 -8.27
N HIS A 69 3.45 6.13 -7.67
CA HIS A 69 2.81 5.24 -6.71
C HIS A 69 1.79 4.31 -7.35
N GLN A 70 1.45 4.53 -8.61
CA GLN A 70 0.48 3.71 -9.33
C GLN A 70 -0.86 3.57 -8.58
N GLY A 71 -1.13 4.51 -7.69
CA GLY A 71 -2.38 4.52 -6.94
C GLY A 71 -2.37 3.66 -5.70
N VAL A 72 -1.20 3.22 -5.24
CA VAL A 72 -1.10 2.35 -4.06
C VAL A 72 0.02 2.83 -3.16
N VAL A 73 -0.29 2.95 -1.87
CA VAL A 73 0.70 3.30 -0.87
C VAL A 73 0.47 2.39 0.33
N ALA A 74 1.54 1.87 0.89
CA ALA A 74 1.45 1.05 2.09
C ALA A 74 2.35 1.62 3.18
N TYR A 75 1.86 1.61 4.41
CA TYR A 75 2.64 2.02 5.56
C TYR A 75 3.10 0.78 6.30
N ILE A 76 4.41 0.68 6.51
CA ILE A 76 5.00 -0.48 7.14
C ILE A 76 5.48 -0.11 8.52
N SER A 77 5.11 -0.92 9.50
CA SER A 77 5.59 -0.76 10.84
C SER A 77 7.02 -1.26 10.92
N SER A 78 7.85 -0.57 11.65
CA SER A 78 9.22 -1.03 11.84
C SER A 78 9.40 -1.70 13.20
#